data_c48a865e0b373a15330c8cfaf89e2c4a
#
_entry.id   c48a865e0b373a15330c8cfaf89e2c4a
#
_cell.length_a   1.000
_cell.length_b   1.000
_cell.length_c   1.000
_cell.angle_alpha   90.00
_cell.angle_beta   90.00
_cell.angle_gamma   90.00
#
_symmetry.space_group_name_H-M   'P 1'
#
loop_
_entity.id
_entity.type
_entity.pdbx_description
1 polymer ?
#
loop_
_entity_poly.entity_id
_entity_poly.type
_entity_poly.pdbx_seq_one_letter_code
_entity_poly.pdbx_strand_id
1 'polypeptide(L)'
;MAGEDLEVDGPQYVPLEIDMGVCVKPGYFYSDIARELLDVFSNRVLPDGRLGVFHPDNFSFGQPVFLSSLIATAQAVTGVESVNIKKFQRQGIDSNEALLAGSLTLGRLEIAQLDNDRNFPERGVFTLERG
;
A
#
# COMPACT_ATOMS: atom_id res chain seq x y z
N MET A 1 -36.51 -0.96 -4.41
CA MET A 1 -36.02 -0.98 -4.13
C MET A 1 -35.46 -0.86 -3.69
N ALA A 2 -35.48 -0.86 -3.85
CA ALA A 2 -34.81 -0.72 -3.51
C ALA A 2 -34.20 -0.52 -2.89
N GLY A 3 -34.12 -0.55 -2.83
CA GLY A 3 -33.46 -0.31 -2.44
C GLY A 3 -32.78 -0.10 -2.11
N GLU A 4 -32.87 -0.05 -2.45
CA GLU A 4 -32.18 0.02 -2.39
C GLU A 4 -31.41 0.46 -2.08
N ASP A 5 -31.62 0.66 -2.14
CA ASP A 5 -30.84 0.90 -1.96
C ASP A 5 -30.14 1.43 -1.54
N LEU A 6 -30.22 1.70 -1.41
CA LEU A 6 -29.58 2.06 -1.06
C LEU A 6 -28.66 2.26 -0.50
N GLU A 7 -28.44 2.23 -0.62
CA GLU A 7 -27.59 2.31 -0.14
C GLU A 7 -26.61 2.76 0.23
N VAL A 8 -26.72 2.35 0.42
CA VAL A 8 -25.65 2.79 0.94
C VAL A 8 -24.52 3.44 0.38
N ASP A 9 -24.19 4.39 0.75
CA ASP A 9 -23.40 5.25 -0.03
C ASP A 9 -22.09 5.66 0.61
N GLY A 10 -21.68 4.97 1.65
CA GLY A 10 -20.41 5.21 2.28
C GLY A 10 -19.28 4.55 1.52
N PRO A 11 -18.02 4.91 1.81
CA PRO A 11 -16.88 4.28 1.16
C PRO A 11 -16.79 2.81 1.49
N GLN A 12 -16.41 2.02 0.49
CA GLN A 12 -16.08 0.62 0.68
C GLN A 12 -14.56 0.50 0.69
N TYR A 13 -14.01 0.16 1.83
CA TYR A 13 -12.57 0.01 1.95
C TYR A 13 -12.13 -1.32 1.38
N VAL A 14 -11.14 -1.27 0.51
CA VAL A 14 -10.57 -2.46 -0.12
C VAL A 14 -9.19 -2.69 0.50
N PRO A 15 -9.07 -3.66 1.40
CA PRO A 15 -7.76 -3.94 2.00
C PRO A 15 -6.83 -4.55 0.98
N LEU A 16 -5.56 -4.14 1.02
CA LEU A 16 -4.56 -4.59 0.08
C LEU A 16 -3.56 -5.50 0.75
N GLU A 17 -2.92 -6.32 -0.07
CA GLU A 17 -1.84 -7.19 0.36
C GLU A 17 -0.64 -6.92 -0.54
N ILE A 18 0.44 -6.41 0.05
CA ILE A 18 1.64 -6.01 -0.70
C ILE A 18 2.86 -6.63 -0.03
N ASP A 19 3.67 -7.35 -0.82
CA ASP A 19 4.98 -7.85 -0.39
C ASP A 19 6.05 -7.13 -1.19
N MET A 20 6.99 -6.50 -0.50
CA MET A 20 8.05 -5.72 -1.14
C MET A 20 9.41 -6.23 -0.69
N GLY A 21 10.29 -6.54 -1.66
CA GLY A 21 11.67 -6.85 -1.40
C GLY A 21 12.52 -5.61 -1.60
N VAL A 22 13.48 -5.39 -0.70
CA VAL A 22 14.32 -4.19 -0.72
C VAL A 22 15.78 -4.58 -0.60
N CYS A 23 16.61 -4.06 -1.52
CA CYS A 23 18.05 -4.13 -1.43
C CYS A 23 18.58 -2.80 -0.90
N VAL A 24 19.47 -2.86 0.08
CA VAL A 24 20.00 -1.70 0.77
C VAL A 24 21.40 -1.42 0.26
N LYS A 25 21.73 -0.13 0.08
CA LYS A 25 23.05 0.27 -0.35
C LYS A 25 24.11 -0.03 0.71
N PRO A 26 25.39 -0.27 0.31
CA PRO A 26 26.46 -0.45 1.28
C PRO A 26 26.54 0.76 2.23
N GLY A 27 26.79 0.46 3.50
CA GLY A 27 26.88 1.50 4.53
C GLY A 27 25.57 1.81 5.23
N TYR A 28 24.47 1.20 4.78
CA TYR A 28 23.17 1.38 5.42
C TYR A 28 22.72 0.06 6.06
N PHE A 29 21.96 0.17 7.15
CA PHE A 29 21.42 -1.00 7.83
C PHE A 29 19.99 -1.25 7.37
N TYR A 30 19.70 -2.50 7.04
CA TYR A 30 18.37 -2.88 6.58
C TYR A 30 17.29 -2.51 7.60
N SER A 31 17.57 -2.70 8.90
CA SER A 31 16.57 -2.42 9.94
C SER A 31 16.14 -0.95 9.96
N ASP A 32 17.07 -0.04 9.72
CA ASP A 32 16.77 1.39 9.69
C ASP A 32 15.93 1.74 8.47
N ILE A 33 16.31 1.19 7.32
CA ILE A 33 15.60 1.42 6.06
C ILE A 33 14.20 0.82 6.13
N ALA A 34 14.08 -0.39 6.70
CA ALA A 34 12.80 -1.05 6.84
C ALA A 34 11.83 -0.23 7.71
N ARG A 35 12.35 0.33 8.80
CA ARG A 35 11.52 1.16 9.68
C ARG A 35 10.99 2.37 8.93
N GLU A 36 11.84 3.03 8.16
CA GLU A 36 11.44 4.20 7.40
C GLU A 36 10.42 3.84 6.31
N LEU A 37 10.62 2.71 5.63
CA LEU A 37 9.67 2.25 4.61
C LEU A 37 8.33 1.91 5.22
N LEU A 38 8.32 1.28 6.40
CA LEU A 38 7.06 0.98 7.08
C LEU A 38 6.30 2.25 7.46
N ASP A 39 7.02 3.31 7.82
CA ASP A 39 6.39 4.60 8.10
C ASP A 39 5.85 5.24 6.81
N VAL A 40 6.65 5.22 5.74
CA VAL A 40 6.27 5.83 4.46
C VAL A 40 5.01 5.16 3.89
N PHE A 41 4.92 3.83 4.00
CA PHE A 41 3.78 3.08 3.48
C PHE A 41 2.70 2.84 4.53
N SER A 42 2.62 3.70 5.52
CA SER A 42 1.59 3.62 6.55
C SER A 42 0.39 4.50 6.21
N ASN A 43 -0.62 4.40 7.06
CA ASN A 43 -1.81 5.26 6.98
C ASN A 43 -1.74 6.44 7.95
N ARG A 44 -0.53 6.74 8.45
CA ARG A 44 -0.33 7.73 9.51
C ARG A 44 0.26 9.02 8.96
N VAL A 45 0.25 10.04 9.81
CA VAL A 45 1.01 11.26 9.57
C VAL A 45 2.42 11.03 10.08
N LEU A 46 3.42 11.30 9.24
CA LEU A 46 4.82 11.06 9.58
C LEU A 46 5.35 12.16 10.50
N PRO A 47 6.46 11.90 11.21
CA PRO A 47 7.01 12.90 12.15
C PRO A 47 7.34 14.25 11.51
N ASP A 48 7.65 14.29 10.21
CA ASP A 48 7.94 15.52 9.49
C ASP A 48 6.70 16.20 8.92
N GLY A 49 5.50 15.67 9.22
CA GLY A 49 4.25 16.24 8.76
C GLY A 49 3.74 15.68 7.45
N ARG A 50 4.53 14.88 6.75
CA ARG A 50 4.07 14.24 5.51
C ARG A 50 3.08 13.14 5.83
N LEU A 51 2.20 12.85 4.88
CA LEU A 51 1.25 11.77 5.01
C LEU A 51 1.86 10.48 4.48
N GLY A 52 1.60 9.37 5.18
CA GLY A 52 1.94 8.05 4.66
C GLY A 52 1.17 7.80 3.36
N VAL A 53 1.71 6.91 2.52
CA VAL A 53 1.12 6.64 1.21
C VAL A 53 -0.35 6.21 1.33
N PHE A 54 -0.66 5.43 2.36
CA PHE A 54 -2.00 4.89 2.54
C PHE A 54 -2.83 5.68 3.54
N HIS A 55 -2.43 6.92 3.81
CA HIS A 55 -3.26 7.81 4.61
C HIS A 55 -4.57 8.09 3.86
N PRO A 56 -5.71 8.12 4.57
CA PRO A 56 -7.00 8.32 3.89
C PRO A 56 -7.07 9.57 3.01
N ASP A 57 -6.35 10.63 3.37
CA ASP A 57 -6.37 11.88 2.60
C ASP A 57 -5.63 11.76 1.28
N ASN A 58 -4.87 10.70 1.05
CA ASN A 58 -4.14 10.48 -0.20
C ASN A 58 -4.94 9.75 -1.25
N PHE A 59 -6.13 9.26 -0.91
CA PHE A 59 -6.94 8.49 -1.83
C PHE A 59 -8.35 9.04 -1.94
N SER A 60 -8.88 8.98 -3.15
CA SER A 60 -10.27 9.31 -3.44
C SER A 60 -11.01 8.05 -3.89
N PHE A 61 -12.32 8.16 -3.99
CA PHE A 61 -13.14 7.07 -4.50
C PHE A 61 -12.69 6.67 -5.90
N GLY A 62 -12.54 5.38 -6.13
CA GLY A 62 -12.21 4.83 -7.43
C GLY A 62 -10.80 5.10 -7.89
N GLN A 63 -9.96 5.70 -7.05
CA GLN A 63 -8.59 6.02 -7.43
C GLN A 63 -7.76 4.75 -7.49
N PRO A 64 -7.17 4.43 -8.64
CA PRO A 64 -6.35 3.22 -8.74
C PRO A 64 -5.03 3.37 -8.00
N VAL A 65 -4.45 2.23 -7.63
CA VAL A 65 -3.12 2.19 -7.01
C VAL A 65 -2.14 1.75 -8.09
N PHE A 66 -1.11 2.57 -8.33
CA PHE A 66 -0.12 2.29 -9.37
C PHE A 66 1.15 1.71 -8.77
N LEU A 67 1.59 0.59 -9.34
CA LEU A 67 2.81 -0.08 -8.91
C LEU A 67 4.02 0.84 -9.05
N SER A 68 4.10 1.59 -10.14
CA SER A 68 5.22 2.51 -10.38
C SER A 68 5.32 3.57 -9.30
N SER A 69 4.19 4.05 -8.78
CA SER A 69 4.19 5.04 -7.70
C SER A 69 4.74 4.44 -6.42
N LEU A 70 4.39 3.19 -6.12
CA LEU A 70 4.89 2.51 -4.93
C LEU A 70 6.41 2.31 -5.03
N ILE A 71 6.89 1.87 -6.19
CA ILE A 71 8.32 1.66 -6.41
C ILE A 71 9.08 2.98 -6.31
N ALA A 72 8.57 4.03 -6.94
CA ALA A 72 9.22 5.33 -6.91
C ALA A 72 9.31 5.88 -5.50
N THR A 73 8.24 5.74 -4.72
CA THR A 73 8.20 6.21 -3.34
C THR A 73 9.23 5.45 -2.50
N ALA A 74 9.33 4.13 -2.68
CA ALA A 74 10.29 3.33 -1.93
C ALA A 74 11.72 3.69 -2.30
N GLN A 75 11.98 3.91 -3.58
CA GLN A 75 13.33 4.24 -4.04
C GLN A 75 13.76 5.64 -3.62
N ALA A 76 12.82 6.50 -3.27
CA ALA A 76 13.14 7.84 -2.77
C ALA A 76 13.68 7.82 -1.34
N VAL A 77 13.53 6.72 -0.63
CA VAL A 77 14.07 6.59 0.72
C VAL A 77 15.58 6.43 0.63
N THR A 78 16.30 7.26 1.38
CA THR A 78 17.77 7.24 1.37
C THR A 78 18.29 5.88 1.83
N GLY A 79 19.19 5.28 1.06
CA GLY A 79 19.77 3.99 1.37
C GLY A 79 19.15 2.83 0.64
N VAL A 80 18.06 3.04 -0.07
CA VAL A 80 17.44 2.00 -0.88
C VAL A 80 18.18 1.92 -2.22
N GLU A 81 18.69 0.74 -2.54
CA GLU A 81 19.37 0.50 -3.81
C GLU A 81 18.37 0.05 -4.87
N SER A 82 17.54 -0.93 -4.54
CA SER A 82 16.55 -1.45 -5.48
C SER A 82 15.34 -1.97 -4.74
N VAL A 83 14.22 -2.03 -5.44
CA VAL A 83 12.94 -2.46 -4.89
C VAL A 83 12.31 -3.47 -5.85
N ASN A 84 11.73 -4.52 -5.29
CA ASN A 84 11.03 -5.55 -6.04
C ASN A 84 9.70 -5.85 -5.36
N ILE A 85 8.59 -5.63 -6.06
CA ILE A 85 7.27 -5.94 -5.52
C ILE A 85 6.94 -7.38 -5.89
N LYS A 86 6.75 -8.21 -4.87
CA LYS A 86 6.50 -9.64 -5.06
C LYS A 86 5.03 -9.99 -5.03
N LYS A 87 4.23 -9.18 -4.35
CA LYS A 87 2.79 -9.38 -4.27
C LYS A 87 2.09 -8.02 -4.25
N PHE A 88 1.04 -7.89 -5.04
CA PHE A 88 0.29 -6.65 -5.16
C PHE A 88 -1.12 -7.02 -5.56
N GLN A 89 -2.03 -7.06 -4.58
CA GLN A 89 -3.37 -7.60 -4.82
C GLN A 89 -4.34 -7.12 -3.76
N ARG A 90 -5.63 -7.30 -4.03
CA ARG A 90 -6.65 -7.18 -2.99
C ARG A 90 -6.45 -8.32 -2.01
N GLN A 91 -6.58 -8.02 -0.74
CA GLN A 91 -6.37 -9.04 0.29
C GLN A 91 -7.35 -10.20 0.12
N GLY A 92 -6.83 -11.41 0.23
CA GLY A 92 -7.64 -12.61 0.12
C GLY A 92 -7.89 -13.08 -1.30
N ILE A 93 -7.41 -12.35 -2.31
CA ILE A 93 -7.58 -12.73 -3.71
C ILE A 93 -6.21 -13.01 -4.30
N ASP A 94 -5.84 -14.27 -4.36
CA ASP A 94 -4.56 -14.69 -4.92
C ASP A 94 -4.58 -14.50 -6.44
N SER A 95 -3.95 -13.41 -6.87
CA SER A 95 -3.90 -13.06 -8.28
C SER A 95 -2.72 -12.15 -8.54
N ASN A 96 -1.97 -12.40 -9.61
CA ASN A 96 -0.90 -11.48 -10.02
C ASN A 96 -1.33 -10.59 -11.19
N GLU A 97 -2.61 -10.44 -11.39
CA GLU A 97 -3.17 -9.58 -12.42
C GLU A 97 -2.72 -8.14 -12.27
N ALA A 98 -2.89 -7.58 -11.06
CA ALA A 98 -2.50 -6.21 -10.79
C ALA A 98 -0.99 -6.03 -10.87
N LEU A 99 -0.23 -7.04 -10.43
CA LEU A 99 1.22 -7.01 -10.49
C LEU A 99 1.71 -6.96 -11.94
N LEU A 100 1.10 -7.75 -12.82
CA LEU A 100 1.46 -7.78 -14.23
C LEU A 100 0.97 -6.53 -14.95
N ALA A 101 -0.20 -6.03 -14.60
CA ALA A 101 -0.75 -4.83 -15.22
C ALA A 101 -0.07 -3.54 -14.73
N GLY A 102 0.54 -3.57 -13.56
CA GLY A 102 1.17 -2.40 -12.97
C GLY A 102 0.21 -1.46 -12.26
N SER A 103 -1.05 -1.89 -12.10
CA SER A 103 -2.03 -1.08 -11.39
C SER A 103 -3.13 -1.98 -10.84
N LEU A 104 -3.71 -1.54 -9.73
CA LEU A 104 -4.85 -2.20 -9.11
C LEU A 104 -6.03 -1.25 -9.22
N THR A 105 -7.05 -1.63 -9.99
CA THR A 105 -8.21 -0.80 -10.23
C THR A 105 -9.24 -0.98 -9.12
N LEU A 106 -9.95 0.10 -8.83
CA LEU A 106 -10.97 0.11 -7.78
C LEU A 106 -12.30 0.57 -8.36
N GLY A 107 -13.37 0.10 -7.76
CA GLY A 107 -14.70 0.51 -8.14
C GLY A 107 -15.02 1.94 -7.73
N ARG A 108 -16.13 2.44 -8.21
CA ARG A 108 -16.52 3.85 -8.07
C ARG A 108 -16.59 4.31 -6.61
N LEU A 109 -16.99 3.42 -5.71
CA LEU A 109 -17.15 3.74 -4.29
C LEU A 109 -16.10 3.05 -3.43
N GLU A 110 -15.06 2.49 -4.05
CA GLU A 110 -14.01 1.79 -3.34
C GLU A 110 -12.82 2.69 -3.07
N ILE A 111 -12.20 2.49 -1.91
CA ILE A 111 -10.98 3.20 -1.51
C ILE A 111 -9.96 2.18 -1.04
N ALA A 112 -8.73 2.32 -1.51
CA ALA A 112 -7.64 1.44 -1.08
C ALA A 112 -7.36 1.63 0.40
N GLN A 113 -7.13 0.53 1.11
CA GLN A 113 -6.84 0.53 2.54
C GLN A 113 -5.64 -0.36 2.81
N LEU A 114 -4.70 0.14 3.60
CA LEU A 114 -3.58 -0.67 4.05
C LEU A 114 -3.13 -0.15 5.41
N ASP A 115 -3.76 -0.65 6.47
CA ASP A 115 -3.47 -0.21 7.83
C ASP A 115 -2.23 -0.88 8.39
N ASN A 116 -1.93 -2.10 7.93
CA ASN A 116 -0.81 -2.92 8.39
C ASN A 116 -0.78 -3.03 9.91
N ASP A 117 -1.94 -3.26 10.50
CA ASP A 117 -2.12 -3.40 11.94
C ASP A 117 -2.17 -4.87 12.29
N ARG A 118 -1.28 -5.31 13.16
CA ARG A 118 -1.20 -6.71 13.58
C ARG A 118 -2.49 -7.20 14.22
N ASN A 119 -3.22 -6.31 14.88
CA ASN A 119 -4.46 -6.65 15.56
C ASN A 119 -5.64 -6.74 14.59
N PHE A 120 -5.49 -6.15 13.40
CA PHE A 120 -6.54 -6.10 12.40
C PHE A 120 -5.99 -6.40 11.01
N PRO A 121 -5.47 -7.64 10.79
CA PRO A 121 -4.87 -7.98 9.49
C PRO A 121 -5.87 -7.90 8.34
N GLU A 122 -7.16 -7.94 8.64
CA GLU A 122 -8.19 -7.82 7.62
C GLU A 122 -8.26 -6.40 7.02
N ARG A 123 -7.52 -5.44 7.57
CA ARG A 123 -7.49 -4.06 7.05
C ARG A 123 -6.28 -3.79 6.16
N GLY A 124 -5.66 -4.84 5.67
CA GLY A 124 -4.53 -4.74 4.77
C GLY A 124 -3.21 -5.07 5.43
N VAL A 125 -2.33 -5.74 4.68
CA VAL A 125 -1.03 -6.20 5.17
C VAL A 125 0.06 -5.75 4.21
N PHE A 126 1.11 -5.14 4.76
CA PHE A 126 2.30 -4.75 4.01
C PHE A 126 3.50 -5.48 4.61
N THR A 127 4.16 -6.31 3.80
CA THR A 127 5.29 -7.12 4.23
C THR A 127 6.56 -6.66 3.54
N LEU A 128 7.62 -6.45 4.32
CA LEU A 128 8.95 -6.11 3.81
C LEU A 128 9.87 -7.30 3.96
N GLU A 129 10.66 -7.56 2.93
CA GLU A 129 11.66 -8.60 2.93
C GLU A 129 12.98 -8.04 2.45
N ARG A 130 14.08 -8.61 2.94
CA ARG A 130 15.39 -8.29 2.42
C ARG A 130 15.50 -8.95 1.04
N GLY A 131 15.68 -8.13 0.04
CA GLY A 131 15.69 -8.58 -1.34
C GLY A 131 17.02 -9.02 -1.86
#